data_70ba2846e025cb30c673cd3f6e9907cf
#
_entry.id   70ba2846e025cb30c673cd3f6e9907cf
#
_cell.length_a   1.000
_cell.length_b   1.000
_cell.length_c   1.000
_cell.angle_alpha   90.00
_cell.angle_beta   90.00
_cell.angle_gamma   90.00
#
_symmetry.space_group_name_H-M   'P 1'
#
loop_
_entity.id
_entity.type
_entity.pdbx_description
1 polymer ?
#
loop_
_entity_poly.entity_id
_entity_poly.type
_entity_poly.pdbx_seq_one_letter_code
_entity_poly.pdbx_strand_id
1 'polypeptide(L)'
;AKAVIGIDISEKMLEKAKEMTESPVIEYILMPVEEVDYPSESFDAVLSSLTFHYIDSFRNMCKKIYNFLTDGGYFVFSVEHPIFTAYGTQDWYYGKNGERLHWPVDRYFSEGLRKANFLGEEVMKYHKTLTTYINDLIWAGFEITGFMEPKPEESMLRDIPEKQDELRRPMMLLISAKKRKR
;
A
#
# COMPACT_ATOMS: atom_id res chain seq x y z
N ALA A 1 7.96 -19.91 -5.58
CA ALA A 1 8.97 -19.50 -4.59
C ALA A 1 9.53 -20.73 -3.89
N LYS A 2 10.76 -20.66 -3.38
CA LYS A 2 11.36 -21.74 -2.56
C LYS A 2 10.93 -21.64 -1.10
N ALA A 3 10.79 -20.41 -0.62
CA ALA A 3 10.29 -20.07 0.70
C ALA A 3 9.56 -18.73 0.62
N VAL A 4 8.57 -18.53 1.48
CA VAL A 4 7.78 -17.31 1.62
C VAL A 4 7.59 -17.02 3.10
N ILE A 5 7.75 -15.78 3.50
CA ILE A 5 7.39 -15.30 4.83
C ILE A 5 6.24 -14.32 4.67
N GLY A 6 5.09 -14.64 5.25
CA GLY A 6 3.92 -13.77 5.32
C GLY A 6 3.83 -13.10 6.68
N ILE A 7 3.70 -11.78 6.71
CA ILE A 7 3.66 -10.99 7.94
C ILE A 7 2.38 -10.17 7.98
N ASP A 8 1.71 -10.20 9.10
CA ASP A 8 0.58 -9.32 9.40
C ASP A 8 0.53 -9.02 10.90
N ILE A 9 0.00 -7.87 11.29
CA ILE A 9 -0.25 -7.49 12.68
C ILE A 9 -1.56 -8.10 13.21
N SER A 10 -2.43 -8.56 12.32
CA SER A 10 -3.74 -9.14 12.64
C SER A 10 -3.69 -10.65 12.69
N GLU A 11 -3.88 -11.22 13.87
CA GLU A 11 -4.00 -12.67 14.05
C GLU A 11 -5.10 -13.27 13.18
N LYS A 12 -6.27 -12.61 13.11
CA LYS A 12 -7.41 -13.05 12.27
C LYS A 12 -7.06 -13.10 10.77
N MET A 13 -6.24 -12.15 10.28
CA MET A 13 -5.79 -12.16 8.89
C MET A 13 -4.83 -13.32 8.63
N LEU A 14 -3.93 -13.62 9.56
CA LEU A 14 -3.02 -14.76 9.45
C LEU A 14 -3.76 -16.09 9.55
N GLU A 15 -4.74 -16.22 10.43
CA GLU A 15 -5.62 -17.40 10.50
C GLU A 15 -6.32 -17.62 9.15
N LYS A 16 -6.91 -16.55 8.59
CA LYS A 16 -7.56 -16.62 7.28
C LYS A 16 -6.59 -16.98 6.16
N ALA A 17 -5.39 -16.42 6.17
CA ALA A 17 -4.35 -16.77 5.20
C ALA A 17 -3.96 -18.25 5.29
N LYS A 18 -3.81 -18.81 6.49
CA LYS A 18 -3.53 -20.25 6.72
C LYS A 18 -4.66 -21.13 6.24
N GLU A 19 -5.93 -20.74 6.48
CA GLU A 19 -7.09 -21.47 5.96
C GLU A 19 -7.15 -21.51 4.42
N MET A 20 -6.75 -20.42 3.76
CA MET A 20 -6.82 -20.29 2.30
C MET A 20 -5.62 -20.90 1.58
N THR A 21 -4.51 -21.12 2.27
CA THR A 21 -3.26 -21.53 1.63
C THR A 21 -2.53 -22.56 2.47
N GLU A 22 -2.65 -23.81 2.08
CA GLU A 22 -1.84 -24.90 2.62
C GLU A 22 -0.58 -25.07 1.75
N SER A 23 0.55 -24.57 2.26
CA SER A 23 1.82 -24.74 1.56
C SER A 23 2.97 -24.84 2.56
N PRO A 24 3.79 -25.90 2.46
CA PRO A 24 4.91 -26.10 3.39
C PRO A 24 6.05 -25.07 3.22
N VAL A 25 6.01 -24.27 2.16
CA VAL A 25 7.02 -23.23 1.89
C VAL A 25 6.64 -21.88 2.45
N ILE A 26 5.46 -21.74 3.07
CA ILE A 26 4.98 -20.46 3.62
C ILE A 26 5.03 -20.52 5.15
N GLU A 27 5.75 -19.57 5.74
CA GLU A 27 5.75 -19.27 7.16
C GLU A 27 4.95 -18.00 7.42
N TYR A 28 4.03 -18.01 8.40
CA TYR A 28 3.25 -16.84 8.80
C TYR A 28 3.68 -16.34 10.17
N ILE A 29 4.02 -15.06 10.27
CA ILE A 29 4.54 -14.41 11.46
C ILE A 29 3.61 -13.25 11.87
N LEU A 30 3.12 -13.29 13.12
CA LEU A 30 2.36 -12.20 13.73
C LEU A 30 3.33 -11.13 14.22
N MET A 31 3.41 -10.01 13.50
CA MET A 31 4.38 -8.96 13.80
C MET A 31 3.99 -7.66 13.08
N PRO A 32 4.19 -6.48 13.71
CA PRO A 32 4.13 -5.20 13.00
C PRO A 32 5.21 -5.13 11.92
N VAL A 33 4.85 -4.58 10.76
CA VAL A 33 5.81 -4.48 9.63
C VAL A 33 7.01 -3.60 9.95
N GLU A 34 6.89 -2.65 10.86
CA GLU A 34 7.98 -1.79 11.33
C GLU A 34 9.06 -2.54 12.11
N GLU A 35 8.69 -3.67 12.73
CA GLU A 35 9.59 -4.48 13.56
C GLU A 35 10.39 -5.51 12.75
N VAL A 36 10.08 -5.68 11.45
CA VAL A 36 10.82 -6.63 10.62
C VAL A 36 12.31 -6.30 10.64
N ASP A 37 13.11 -7.34 10.85
CA ASP A 37 14.56 -7.25 10.80
C ASP A 37 15.14 -8.57 10.27
N TYR A 38 15.76 -8.52 9.11
CA TYR A 38 16.34 -9.67 8.43
C TYR A 38 17.78 -9.38 8.02
N PRO A 39 18.64 -10.40 7.91
CA PRO A 39 19.98 -10.23 7.35
C PRO A 39 19.94 -9.60 5.95
N SER A 40 21.04 -8.96 5.58
CA SER A 40 21.21 -8.44 4.21
C SER A 40 21.05 -9.57 3.20
N GLU A 41 20.42 -9.23 2.05
CA GLU A 41 20.31 -10.14 0.91
C GLU A 41 19.57 -11.46 1.20
N SER A 42 18.58 -11.41 2.09
CA SER A 42 17.76 -12.58 2.47
C SER A 42 16.63 -12.89 1.47
N PHE A 43 16.22 -11.93 0.65
CA PHE A 43 15.03 -12.06 -0.21
C PHE A 43 15.29 -11.65 -1.66
N ASP A 44 14.72 -12.42 -2.59
CA ASP A 44 14.71 -12.07 -4.02
C ASP A 44 13.59 -11.07 -4.36
N ALA A 45 12.52 -11.06 -3.56
CA ALA A 45 11.40 -10.15 -3.73
C ALA A 45 10.72 -9.83 -2.40
N VAL A 46 10.24 -8.60 -2.26
CA VAL A 46 9.35 -8.15 -1.20
C VAL A 46 8.07 -7.63 -1.85
N LEU A 47 6.93 -8.18 -1.40
CA LEU A 47 5.60 -7.77 -1.83
C LEU A 47 4.84 -7.19 -0.64
N SER A 48 4.15 -6.07 -0.83
CA SER A 48 3.30 -5.50 0.21
C SER A 48 2.00 -4.99 -0.40
N SER A 49 0.87 -5.37 0.19
CA SER A 49 -0.43 -4.93 -0.27
C SER A 49 -1.11 -4.09 0.81
N LEU A 50 -1.36 -2.81 0.51
CA LEU A 50 -2.16 -1.88 1.33
C LEU A 50 -1.69 -1.75 2.78
N THR A 51 -0.37 -1.79 3.02
CA THR A 51 0.22 -1.73 4.37
C THR A 51 0.85 -0.37 4.68
N PHE A 52 1.62 0.21 3.74
CA PHE A 52 2.51 1.34 4.07
C PHE A 52 1.84 2.70 4.27
N HIS A 53 0.54 2.80 4.06
CA HIS A 53 -0.23 3.96 4.51
C HIS A 53 -0.66 3.87 5.99
N TYR A 54 -0.37 2.77 6.69
CA TYR A 54 -0.55 2.64 8.14
C TYR A 54 0.71 2.94 8.94
N ILE A 55 1.89 3.04 8.31
CA ILE A 55 3.16 3.30 9.00
C ILE A 55 3.57 4.77 8.90
N ASP A 56 4.27 5.27 9.90
CA ASP A 56 4.76 6.66 9.92
C ASP A 56 5.90 6.85 8.91
N SER A 57 6.98 6.12 9.03
CA SER A 57 8.19 6.33 8.22
C SER A 57 8.34 5.32 7.08
N PHE A 58 7.85 5.69 5.89
CA PHE A 58 8.08 4.92 4.67
C PHE A 58 9.57 4.90 4.28
N ARG A 59 10.29 6.01 4.53
CA ARG A 59 11.74 6.11 4.29
C ARG A 59 12.55 5.03 5.02
N ASN A 60 12.26 4.82 6.31
CA ASN A 60 12.96 3.80 7.08
C ASN A 60 12.63 2.40 6.57
N MET A 61 11.40 2.16 6.17
CA MET A 61 10.99 0.90 5.56
C MET A 61 11.70 0.64 4.23
N CYS A 62 11.79 1.64 3.35
CA CYS A 62 12.54 1.51 2.10
C CYS A 62 14.01 1.12 2.34
N LYS A 63 14.67 1.71 3.34
CA LYS A 63 16.06 1.34 3.69
C LYS A 63 16.18 -0.11 4.18
N LYS A 64 15.27 -0.56 5.05
CA LYS A 64 15.22 -1.94 5.52
C LYS A 64 15.03 -2.91 4.36
N ILE A 65 14.02 -2.67 3.53
CA ILE A 65 13.70 -3.53 2.39
C ILE A 65 14.86 -3.56 1.38
N TYR A 66 15.50 -2.41 1.11
CA TYR A 66 16.67 -2.36 0.24
C TYR A 66 17.81 -3.25 0.75
N ASN A 67 18.03 -3.26 2.07
CA ASN A 67 19.05 -4.10 2.71
C ASN A 67 18.69 -5.59 2.63
N PHE A 68 17.43 -5.95 2.85
CA PHE A 68 16.96 -7.33 2.81
C PHE A 68 17.01 -7.97 1.42
N LEU A 69 16.89 -7.17 0.37
CA LEU A 69 16.86 -7.66 -1.01
C LEU A 69 18.25 -8.03 -1.50
N THR A 70 18.32 -9.13 -2.25
CA THR A 70 19.47 -9.49 -3.07
C THR A 70 19.68 -8.46 -4.19
N ASP A 71 20.87 -8.40 -4.75
CA ASP A 71 21.16 -7.56 -5.92
C ASP A 71 20.27 -7.97 -7.11
N GLY A 72 19.55 -7.02 -7.64
CA GLY A 72 18.54 -7.26 -8.69
C GLY A 72 17.19 -7.72 -8.18
N GLY A 73 17.00 -7.81 -6.87
CA GLY A 73 15.72 -8.15 -6.22
C GLY A 73 14.65 -7.07 -6.41
N TYR A 74 13.39 -7.46 -6.29
CA TYR A 74 12.24 -6.59 -6.55
C TYR A 74 11.50 -6.22 -5.28
N PHE A 75 11.08 -4.96 -5.21
CA PHE A 75 10.13 -4.45 -4.24
C PHE A 75 8.87 -3.97 -4.97
N VAL A 76 7.73 -4.62 -4.70
CA VAL A 76 6.44 -4.26 -5.28
C VAL A 76 5.46 -4.00 -4.16
N PHE A 77 4.76 -2.87 -4.21
CA PHE A 77 3.79 -2.56 -3.18
C PHE A 77 2.61 -1.76 -3.72
N SER A 78 1.49 -1.88 -3.02
CA SER A 78 0.34 -1.02 -3.20
C SER A 78 0.04 -0.24 -1.92
N VAL A 79 -0.45 0.98 -2.09
CA VAL A 79 -0.95 1.84 -1.03
C VAL A 79 -2.23 2.54 -1.48
N GLU A 80 -3.00 3.06 -0.54
CA GLU A 80 -4.03 4.03 -0.90
C GLU A 80 -3.36 5.25 -1.55
N HIS A 81 -3.96 5.73 -2.64
CA HIS A 81 -3.40 6.84 -3.40
C HIS A 81 -3.36 8.13 -2.55
N PRO A 82 -2.33 8.98 -2.66
CA PRO A 82 -2.25 10.23 -1.93
C PRO A 82 -3.46 11.17 -2.10
N ILE A 83 -4.07 11.20 -3.28
CA ILE A 83 -5.34 11.93 -3.49
C ILE A 83 -6.47 11.35 -2.62
N PHE A 84 -6.49 10.03 -2.43
CA PHE A 84 -7.49 9.36 -1.61
C PHE A 84 -7.29 9.62 -0.11
N THR A 85 -6.05 9.73 0.36
CA THR A 85 -5.71 9.93 1.77
C THR A 85 -5.56 11.39 2.19
N ALA A 86 -5.50 12.35 1.26
CA ALA A 86 -5.24 13.76 1.55
C ALA A 86 -6.29 14.36 2.50
N TYR A 87 -7.57 14.14 2.21
CA TYR A 87 -8.67 14.54 3.06
C TYR A 87 -9.07 13.40 4.00
N GLY A 88 -8.99 13.62 5.30
CA GLY A 88 -9.03 12.56 6.31
C GLY A 88 -10.25 11.65 6.27
N THR A 89 -11.45 12.16 5.99
CA THR A 89 -12.69 11.37 6.02
C THR A 89 -12.76 10.27 4.95
N GLN A 90 -11.99 10.41 3.86
CA GLN A 90 -12.00 9.47 2.71
C GLN A 90 -13.40 9.24 2.17
N ASP A 91 -14.20 10.30 2.07
CA ASP A 91 -15.56 10.26 1.57
C ASP A 91 -15.82 11.34 0.53
N TRP A 92 -16.90 11.16 -0.24
CA TRP A 92 -17.37 12.11 -1.24
C TRP A 92 -17.94 13.37 -0.60
N TYR A 93 -17.89 14.47 -1.33
CA TYR A 93 -18.70 15.62 -1.04
C TYR A 93 -20.08 15.42 -1.71
N TYR A 94 -21.13 15.48 -0.91
CA TYR A 94 -22.49 15.20 -1.34
C TYR A 94 -23.30 16.48 -1.55
N GLY A 95 -24.15 16.47 -2.55
CA GLY A 95 -25.17 17.49 -2.78
C GLY A 95 -26.37 17.36 -1.85
N LYS A 96 -27.31 18.29 -1.98
CA LYS A 96 -28.51 18.35 -1.13
C LYS A 96 -29.42 17.12 -1.24
N ASN A 97 -29.38 16.43 -2.36
CA ASN A 97 -30.18 15.23 -2.65
C ASN A 97 -29.38 13.92 -2.44
N GLY A 98 -28.18 14.00 -1.82
CA GLY A 98 -27.33 12.84 -1.59
C GLY A 98 -26.52 12.39 -2.80
N GLU A 99 -26.48 13.16 -3.90
CA GLU A 99 -25.66 12.89 -5.06
C GLU A 99 -24.17 13.16 -4.80
N ARG A 100 -23.27 12.32 -5.30
CA ARG A 100 -21.82 12.49 -5.22
C ARG A 100 -21.35 13.58 -6.16
N LEU A 101 -21.00 14.76 -5.62
CA LEU A 101 -20.60 15.92 -6.41
C LEU A 101 -19.14 15.84 -6.84
N HIS A 102 -18.23 15.69 -5.89
CA HIS A 102 -16.79 15.57 -6.17
C HIS A 102 -16.08 14.87 -5.02
N TRP A 103 -14.86 14.41 -5.28
CA TRP A 103 -13.94 13.93 -4.24
C TRP A 103 -13.15 15.12 -3.70
N PRO A 104 -13.22 15.43 -2.40
CA PRO A 104 -12.48 16.55 -1.83
C PRO A 104 -11.00 16.20 -1.70
N VAL A 105 -10.13 17.08 -2.20
CA VAL A 105 -8.68 17.03 -1.99
C VAL A 105 -8.28 18.28 -1.25
N ASP A 106 -7.88 18.14 0.00
CA ASP A 106 -7.41 19.25 0.83
C ASP A 106 -6.21 18.79 1.66
N ARG A 107 -5.35 19.74 2.05
CA ARG A 107 -4.17 19.50 2.88
C ARG A 107 -3.20 18.46 2.30
N TYR A 108 -3.13 18.34 0.97
CA TYR A 108 -2.28 17.37 0.27
C TYR A 108 -0.79 17.47 0.65
N PHE A 109 -0.27 18.68 0.85
CA PHE A 109 1.13 18.88 1.25
C PHE A 109 1.37 18.81 2.76
N SER A 110 0.31 18.70 3.56
CA SER A 110 0.42 18.50 5.00
C SER A 110 0.41 17.00 5.30
N GLU A 111 1.56 16.37 5.23
CA GLU A 111 1.73 14.95 5.52
C GLU A 111 1.49 14.61 7.00
N GLY A 112 1.33 13.31 7.31
CA GLY A 112 1.18 12.79 8.66
C GLY A 112 -0.19 12.17 8.93
N LEU A 113 -0.52 12.06 10.20
CA LEU A 113 -1.64 11.27 10.70
C LEU A 113 -2.99 11.80 10.20
N ARG A 114 -3.86 10.88 9.80
CA ARG A 114 -5.26 11.08 9.41
C ARG A 114 -6.14 10.08 10.14
N LYS A 115 -7.30 10.55 10.58
CA LYS A 115 -8.39 9.69 11.00
C LYS A 115 -9.27 9.42 9.79
N ALA A 116 -9.48 8.16 9.48
CA ALA A 116 -10.34 7.72 8.39
C ALA A 116 -11.39 6.74 8.91
N ASN A 117 -12.52 6.66 8.24
CA ASN A 117 -13.51 5.62 8.51
C ASN A 117 -13.30 4.48 7.50
N PHE A 118 -13.07 3.28 7.99
CA PHE A 118 -12.93 2.10 7.16
C PHE A 118 -13.85 0.99 7.68
N LEU A 119 -14.83 0.59 6.85
CA LEU A 119 -15.84 -0.43 7.22
C LEU A 119 -16.60 -0.13 8.52
N GLY A 120 -16.84 1.15 8.81
CA GLY A 120 -17.55 1.57 10.01
C GLY A 120 -16.67 1.80 11.25
N GLU A 121 -15.39 1.50 11.16
CA GLU A 121 -14.43 1.67 12.25
C GLU A 121 -13.49 2.87 11.99
N GLU A 122 -13.14 3.60 13.05
CA GLU A 122 -12.12 4.65 12.97
C GLU A 122 -10.74 3.99 12.87
N VAL A 123 -10.01 4.29 11.79
CA VAL A 123 -8.65 3.82 11.58
C VAL A 123 -7.69 4.98 11.43
N MET A 124 -6.48 4.81 11.92
CA MET A 124 -5.41 5.79 11.79
C MET A 124 -4.55 5.46 10.58
N LYS A 125 -4.36 6.44 9.68
CA LYS A 125 -3.52 6.32 8.49
C LYS A 125 -2.53 7.47 8.42
N TYR A 126 -1.41 7.26 7.78
CA TYR A 126 -0.41 8.31 7.54
C TYR A 126 -0.46 8.73 6.08
N HIS A 127 -1.00 9.92 5.86
CA HIS A 127 -0.96 10.55 4.54
C HIS A 127 0.48 10.91 4.17
N LYS A 128 0.87 10.52 2.97
CA LYS A 128 2.15 10.86 2.33
C LYS A 128 1.86 11.33 0.91
N THR A 129 2.64 12.29 0.43
CA THR A 129 2.53 12.74 -0.96
C THR A 129 3.14 11.74 -1.94
N LEU A 130 2.83 11.85 -3.24
CA LEU A 130 3.55 11.12 -4.29
C LEU A 130 5.05 11.40 -4.23
N THR A 131 5.42 12.66 -3.96
CA THR A 131 6.82 13.06 -3.81
C THR A 131 7.53 12.24 -2.74
N THR A 132 6.90 12.02 -1.60
CA THR A 132 7.48 11.22 -0.51
C THR A 132 7.65 9.76 -0.91
N TYR A 133 6.62 9.11 -1.48
CA TYR A 133 6.75 7.72 -1.94
C TYR A 133 7.86 7.54 -2.98
N ILE A 134 7.92 8.43 -3.97
CA ILE A 134 8.91 8.34 -5.04
C ILE A 134 10.32 8.62 -4.53
N ASN A 135 10.50 9.71 -3.80
CA ASN A 135 11.83 10.11 -3.33
C ASN A 135 12.39 9.16 -2.28
N ASP A 136 11.58 8.60 -1.40
CA ASP A 136 12.07 7.63 -0.41
C ASP A 136 12.61 6.36 -1.06
N LEU A 137 12.00 5.91 -2.16
CA LEU A 137 12.55 4.82 -2.98
C LEU A 137 13.89 5.21 -3.61
N ILE A 138 13.95 6.38 -4.28
CA ILE A 138 15.16 6.87 -4.93
C ILE A 138 16.31 7.03 -3.94
N TRP A 139 16.05 7.65 -2.78
CA TRP A 139 17.06 7.85 -1.74
C TRP A 139 17.52 6.56 -1.05
N ALA A 140 16.67 5.53 -1.01
CA ALA A 140 17.08 4.21 -0.58
C ALA A 140 17.97 3.48 -1.60
N GLY A 141 18.03 3.96 -2.86
CA GLY A 141 18.84 3.39 -3.93
C GLY A 141 18.07 2.54 -4.94
N PHE A 142 16.76 2.49 -4.85
CA PHE A 142 15.93 1.74 -5.80
C PHE A 142 15.88 2.41 -7.17
N GLU A 143 15.75 1.59 -8.20
CA GLU A 143 15.31 1.95 -9.53
C GLU A 143 13.82 1.66 -9.65
N ILE A 144 12.99 2.69 -9.92
CA ILE A 144 11.56 2.52 -10.14
C ILE A 144 11.35 1.90 -11.51
N THR A 145 10.73 0.73 -11.56
CA THR A 145 10.50 -0.06 -12.78
C THR A 145 9.04 -0.07 -13.23
N GLY A 146 8.14 0.37 -12.38
CA GLY A 146 6.72 0.48 -12.71
C GLY A 146 5.99 1.41 -11.77
N PHE A 147 4.99 2.10 -12.31
CA PHE A 147 4.11 3.01 -11.59
C PHE A 147 2.72 2.90 -12.21
N MET A 148 1.70 2.60 -11.41
CA MET A 148 0.36 2.37 -11.90
C MET A 148 -0.68 2.93 -10.93
N GLU A 149 -1.68 3.60 -11.48
CA GLU A 149 -2.94 3.94 -10.82
C GLU A 149 -4.02 3.01 -11.37
N PRO A 150 -4.32 1.89 -10.69
CA PRO A 150 -5.25 0.90 -11.21
C PRO A 150 -6.67 1.48 -11.30
N LYS A 151 -7.36 1.11 -12.39
CA LYS A 151 -8.76 1.43 -12.63
C LYS A 151 -9.60 0.17 -12.53
N PRO A 152 -10.91 0.27 -12.19
CA PRO A 152 -11.81 -0.86 -12.29
C PRO A 152 -11.85 -1.42 -13.71
N GLU A 153 -11.92 -2.74 -13.84
CA GLU A 153 -12.08 -3.40 -15.13
C GLU A 153 -13.46 -3.12 -15.74
N GLU A 154 -13.56 -3.18 -17.06
CA GLU A 154 -14.81 -2.93 -17.78
C GLU A 154 -15.95 -3.87 -17.37
N SER A 155 -15.66 -5.13 -17.06
CA SER A 155 -16.60 -6.09 -16.50
C SER A 155 -17.20 -5.58 -15.19
N MET A 156 -16.34 -5.15 -14.26
CA MET A 156 -16.75 -4.62 -12.97
C MET A 156 -17.58 -3.34 -13.10
N LEU A 157 -17.26 -2.48 -14.07
CA LEU A 157 -18.02 -1.24 -14.33
C LEU A 157 -19.42 -1.52 -14.92
N ARG A 158 -19.61 -2.66 -15.65
CA ARG A 158 -20.91 -3.09 -16.14
C ARG A 158 -21.77 -3.73 -15.06
N ASP A 159 -21.13 -4.58 -14.23
CA ASP A 159 -21.84 -5.40 -13.26
C ASP A 159 -22.19 -4.67 -11.97
N ILE A 160 -21.43 -3.59 -11.64
CA ILE A 160 -21.55 -2.80 -10.41
C ILE A 160 -21.55 -1.31 -10.77
N PRO A 161 -22.73 -0.71 -11.05
CA PRO A 161 -22.82 0.69 -11.51
C PRO A 161 -22.14 1.71 -10.59
N GLU A 162 -22.11 1.47 -9.28
CA GLU A 162 -21.45 2.33 -8.28
C GLU A 162 -19.95 2.44 -8.50
N LYS A 163 -19.34 1.48 -9.20
CA LYS A 163 -17.90 1.50 -9.56
C LYS A 163 -17.57 2.55 -10.62
N GLN A 164 -18.54 3.12 -11.33
CA GLN A 164 -18.34 4.24 -12.25
C GLN A 164 -17.72 5.45 -11.53
N ASP A 165 -18.05 5.69 -10.27
CA ASP A 165 -17.47 6.77 -9.49
C ASP A 165 -15.97 6.55 -9.20
N GLU A 166 -15.49 5.31 -9.21
CA GLU A 166 -14.06 5.01 -9.03
C GLU A 166 -13.20 5.53 -10.19
N LEU A 167 -13.78 5.81 -11.36
CA LEU A 167 -13.08 6.44 -12.49
C LEU A 167 -12.83 7.95 -12.30
N ARG A 168 -13.45 8.56 -11.30
CA ARG A 168 -13.38 10.02 -11.07
C ARG A 168 -12.16 10.42 -10.23
N ARG A 169 -11.50 9.44 -9.59
CA ARG A 169 -10.29 9.64 -8.80
C ARG A 169 -9.49 8.34 -8.67
N PRO A 170 -8.16 8.40 -8.55
CA PRO A 170 -7.37 7.22 -8.20
C PRO A 170 -7.62 6.84 -6.73
N MET A 171 -7.90 5.56 -6.48
CA MET A 171 -8.05 5.03 -5.13
C MET A 171 -6.76 4.40 -4.63
N MET A 172 -6.04 3.75 -5.52
CA MET A 172 -4.84 2.97 -5.22
C MET A 172 -3.65 3.47 -6.05
N LEU A 173 -2.48 3.23 -5.51
CA LEU A 173 -1.20 3.41 -6.17
C LEU A 173 -0.41 2.12 -6.07
N LEU A 174 0.11 1.65 -7.18
CA LEU A 174 0.97 0.48 -7.27
C LEU A 174 2.35 0.90 -7.79
N ILE A 175 3.40 0.52 -7.08
CA ILE A 175 4.78 0.83 -7.48
C ILE A 175 5.61 -0.46 -7.48
N SER A 176 6.40 -0.60 -8.54
CA SER A 176 7.44 -1.61 -8.67
C SER A 176 8.80 -0.93 -8.69
N ALA A 177 9.72 -1.45 -7.90
CA ALA A 177 11.08 -0.97 -7.81
C ALA A 177 12.07 -2.14 -7.75
N LYS A 178 13.32 -1.90 -8.11
CA LYS A 178 14.36 -2.92 -8.18
C LYS A 178 15.63 -2.44 -7.48
N LYS A 179 16.26 -3.30 -6.69
CA LYS A 179 17.61 -3.07 -6.19
C LYS A 179 18.58 -3.22 -7.34
N ARG A 180 19.38 -2.17 -7.60
CA ARG A 180 20.40 -2.22 -8.65
C ARG A 180 21.43 -3.30 -8.35
N LYS A 181 21.89 -3.99 -9.38
CA LYS A 181 23.06 -4.86 -9.27
C LYS A 181 24.30 -4.00 -9.06
N ARG A 182 25.10 -4.36 -8.11
CA ARG A 182 26.44 -3.78 -7.91
C ARG A 182 27.42 -4.34 -8.90
#